data_41803e6062f5ab61ddbda08c2a7bbc11
#
_entry.id   41803e6062f5ab61ddbda08c2a7bbc11
#
_cell.length_a   1.000
_cell.length_b   1.000
_cell.length_c   1.000
_cell.angle_alpha   90.00
_cell.angle_beta   90.00
_cell.angle_gamma   90.00
#
_symmetry.space_group_name_H-M   'P 1'
#
loop_
_entity.id
_entity.type
_entity.pdbx_description
1 polymer ?
#
loop_
_entity_poly.entity_id
_entity_poly.type
_entity_poly.pdbx_seq_one_letter_code
_entity_poly.pdbx_strand_id
1 'polypeptide(L)'
;MCSSDLVRDRTDAHAEAIAWEGVLVPPDCDLLVDCTPIGMGSGSDALAVPPVDLSALPAGRLVCDLNPERADTAFLAAARAAGHVTLGGLPMVARQGAAGFEAWTGERAPLDVMIAALEARVAVG
;
A
#
# COMPACT_ATOMS: atom_id res chain seq x y z
N MET A 1 5.70 17.56 -14.90
CA MET A 1 5.18 18.02 -13.59
C MET A 1 5.30 16.85 -12.61
N CYS A 2 6.02 17.04 -11.52
CA CYS A 2 6.15 16.02 -10.48
C CYS A 2 4.82 15.93 -9.70
N SER A 3 4.43 14.73 -9.23
CA SER A 3 3.19 14.57 -8.43
C SER A 3 3.20 15.40 -7.14
N SER A 4 4.38 15.67 -6.57
CA SER A 4 4.54 16.58 -5.42
C SER A 4 4.13 18.02 -5.72
N ASP A 5 4.32 18.48 -6.97
CA ASP A 5 3.94 19.84 -7.37
C ASP A 5 2.42 20.00 -7.39
N LEU A 6 1.70 18.96 -7.84
CA LEU A 6 0.23 18.96 -7.83
C LEU A 6 -0.35 19.00 -6.41
N VAL A 7 0.29 18.33 -5.46
CA VAL A 7 -0.15 18.37 -4.05
C VAL A 7 0.06 19.77 -3.47
N ARG A 8 1.22 20.38 -3.70
CA ARG A 8 1.53 21.75 -3.22
C ARG A 8 0.60 22.79 -3.81
N ASP A 9 0.29 22.68 -5.11
CA ASP A 9 -0.52 23.67 -5.83
C ASP A 9 -2.02 23.59 -5.48
N ARG A 10 -2.47 22.45 -4.96
CA ARG A 10 -3.89 22.17 -4.75
C ARG A 10 -4.30 22.00 -3.30
N THR A 11 -3.35 21.98 -2.39
CA THR A 11 -3.59 21.81 -0.95
C THR A 11 -2.62 22.66 -0.15
N ASP A 12 -2.94 22.93 1.11
CA ASP A 12 -2.03 23.55 2.08
C ASP A 12 -1.01 22.53 2.65
N ALA A 13 -0.99 21.31 2.12
CA ALA A 13 -0.10 20.27 2.58
C ALA A 13 1.34 20.50 2.09
N HIS A 14 2.28 20.33 2.99
CA HIS A 14 3.70 20.28 2.63
C HIS A 14 4.01 18.94 1.94
N ALA A 15 4.53 18.99 0.71
CA ALA A 15 4.96 17.81 -0.04
C ALA A 15 6.39 17.98 -0.52
N GLU A 16 7.20 16.94 -0.36
CA GLU A 16 8.58 16.87 -0.79
C GLU A 16 8.82 15.62 -1.63
N ALA A 17 9.51 15.77 -2.77
CA ALA A 17 9.96 14.65 -3.57
C ALA A 17 11.41 14.34 -3.21
N ILE A 18 11.68 13.09 -2.86
CA ILE A 18 13.01 12.60 -2.50
C ILE A 18 13.49 11.68 -3.63
N ALA A 19 14.73 11.85 -4.08
CA ALA A 19 15.34 10.92 -5.02
C ALA A 19 15.57 9.56 -4.33
N TRP A 20 15.17 8.49 -5.01
CA TRP A 20 15.36 7.14 -4.49
C TRP A 20 16.55 6.48 -5.19
N GLU A 21 17.68 6.46 -4.52
CA GLU A 21 18.90 5.80 -4.97
C GLU A 21 19.35 4.79 -3.90
N GLY A 22 19.46 3.50 -4.28
CA GLY A 22 19.85 2.44 -3.34
C GLY A 22 18.77 2.14 -2.29
N VAL A 23 19.17 2.00 -1.03
CA VAL A 23 18.25 1.75 0.10
C VAL A 23 17.70 3.08 0.60
N LEU A 24 16.39 3.23 0.56
CA LEU A 24 15.71 4.39 1.12
C LEU A 24 15.73 4.31 2.65
N VAL A 25 16.28 5.33 3.29
CA VAL A 25 16.12 5.56 4.73
C VAL A 25 14.93 6.51 4.90
N PRO A 26 13.76 6.02 5.35
CA PRO A 26 12.60 6.87 5.46
C PRO A 26 12.80 7.92 6.56
N PRO A 27 12.25 9.15 6.40
CA PRO A 27 12.20 10.11 7.49
C PRO A 27 11.32 9.56 8.63
N ASP A 28 11.41 10.14 9.82
CA ASP A 28 10.46 9.81 10.90
C ASP A 28 9.04 10.20 10.45
N CYS A 29 8.19 9.19 10.29
CA CYS A 29 6.82 9.35 9.84
C CYS A 29 5.90 8.37 10.58
N ASP A 30 4.62 8.73 10.70
CA ASP A 30 3.62 7.88 11.35
C ASP A 30 3.09 6.79 10.42
N LEU A 31 3.16 7.04 9.11
CA LEU A 31 2.66 6.17 8.05
C LEU A 31 3.67 6.08 6.91
N LEU A 32 4.06 4.86 6.56
CA LEU A 32 4.82 4.53 5.34
C LEU A 32 3.93 3.72 4.40
N VAL A 33 3.82 4.15 3.14
CA VAL A 33 3.00 3.46 2.13
C VAL A 33 3.85 3.07 0.94
N ASP A 34 3.92 1.77 0.66
CA ASP A 34 4.49 1.26 -0.59
C ASP A 34 3.42 1.28 -1.70
N CYS A 35 3.71 2.06 -2.75
CA CYS A 35 2.91 2.16 -3.96
C CYS A 35 3.66 1.61 -5.18
N THR A 36 4.80 0.96 -4.98
CA THR A 36 5.62 0.41 -6.07
C THR A 36 5.04 -0.92 -6.57
N PRO A 37 5.39 -1.36 -7.79
CA PRO A 37 5.04 -2.69 -8.27
C PRO A 37 5.95 -3.80 -7.74
N ILE A 38 6.90 -3.49 -6.84
CA ILE A 38 7.81 -4.47 -6.26
C ILE A 38 7.02 -5.46 -5.40
N GLY A 39 7.28 -6.76 -5.56
CA GLY A 39 6.52 -7.80 -4.86
C GLY A 39 5.20 -8.21 -5.54
N MET A 40 4.86 -7.59 -6.68
CA MET A 40 3.77 -8.06 -7.56
C MET A 40 4.24 -9.19 -8.47
N GLY A 41 3.29 -9.96 -9.01
CA GLY A 41 3.59 -11.06 -9.92
C GLY A 41 3.77 -12.40 -9.22
N SER A 42 4.57 -13.32 -9.82
CA SER A 42 4.72 -14.71 -9.36
C SER A 42 6.19 -15.10 -9.22
N GLY A 43 6.43 -16.22 -8.55
CA GLY A 43 7.79 -16.75 -8.36
C GLY A 43 8.66 -15.84 -7.50
N SER A 44 9.89 -15.57 -7.95
CA SER A 44 10.86 -14.72 -7.24
C SER A 44 10.40 -13.28 -7.09
N ASP A 45 9.63 -12.75 -8.05
CA ASP A 45 9.17 -11.37 -8.05
C ASP A 45 8.20 -11.12 -6.88
N ALA A 46 7.37 -12.11 -6.56
CA ALA A 46 6.46 -12.06 -5.41
C ALA A 46 7.17 -11.98 -4.05
N LEU A 47 8.45 -12.34 -3.99
CA LEU A 47 9.27 -12.28 -2.78
C LEU A 47 10.15 -11.03 -2.72
N ALA A 48 10.11 -10.21 -3.77
CA ALA A 48 10.85 -8.96 -3.80
C ALA A 48 10.32 -7.97 -2.74
N VAL A 49 11.25 -7.31 -2.07
CA VAL A 49 10.97 -6.30 -1.05
C VAL A 49 11.51 -4.96 -1.54
N PRO A 50 10.73 -3.89 -1.50
CA PRO A 50 11.26 -2.55 -1.75
C PRO A 50 12.50 -2.27 -0.91
N PRO A 51 13.56 -1.70 -1.48
CA PRO A 51 14.79 -1.43 -0.74
C PRO A 51 14.62 -0.22 0.21
N VAL A 52 13.94 -0.46 1.33
CA VAL A 52 13.65 0.51 2.40
C VAL A 52 14.23 -0.01 3.70
N ASP A 53 14.96 0.83 4.41
CA ASP A 53 15.43 0.51 5.76
C ASP A 53 14.31 0.72 6.79
N LEU A 54 13.51 -0.33 7.01
CA LEU A 54 12.41 -0.30 7.98
C LEU A 54 12.90 -0.15 9.43
N SER A 55 14.15 -0.50 9.71
CA SER A 55 14.72 -0.37 11.08
C SER A 55 15.02 1.08 11.45
N ALA A 56 15.10 1.98 10.47
CA ALA A 56 15.28 3.41 10.70
C ALA A 56 14.03 4.10 11.27
N LEU A 57 12.85 3.48 11.13
CA LEU A 57 11.61 4.00 11.71
C LEU A 57 11.47 3.55 13.18
N PRO A 58 10.97 4.42 14.07
CA PRO A 58 10.55 4.02 15.39
C PRO A 58 9.54 2.88 15.35
N ALA A 59 9.68 1.87 16.21
CA ALA A 59 8.77 0.74 16.27
C ALA A 59 7.29 1.18 16.46
N GLY A 60 6.35 0.37 15.96
CA GLY A 60 4.93 0.64 16.08
C GLY A 60 4.34 1.59 15.02
N ARG A 61 5.12 2.05 14.05
CA ARG A 61 4.60 2.85 12.93
C ARG A 61 3.70 2.00 12.04
N LEU A 62 2.75 2.63 11.34
CA LEU A 62 1.90 1.95 10.38
C LEU A 62 2.61 1.85 9.02
N VAL A 63 2.77 0.63 8.53
CA VAL A 63 3.33 0.33 7.20
C VAL A 63 2.26 -0.31 6.34
N CYS A 64 1.98 0.31 5.21
CA CYS A 64 0.98 -0.15 4.24
C CYS A 64 1.66 -0.60 2.95
N ASP A 65 1.11 -1.63 2.33
CA ASP A 65 1.47 -2.06 0.99
C ASP A 65 0.20 -2.09 0.13
N LEU A 66 0.17 -1.31 -0.94
CA LEU A 66 -0.98 -1.22 -1.83
C LEU A 66 -1.05 -2.34 -2.88
N ASN A 67 -0.24 -3.40 -2.73
CA ASN A 67 -0.29 -4.57 -3.59
C ASN A 67 -1.71 -5.17 -3.62
N PRO A 68 -2.39 -5.23 -4.80
CA PRO A 68 -3.75 -5.70 -4.91
C PRO A 68 -3.87 -7.23 -5.10
N GLU A 69 -2.75 -7.94 -5.23
CA GLU A 69 -2.71 -9.34 -5.60
C GLU A 69 -2.59 -10.28 -4.40
N ARG A 70 -2.14 -9.75 -3.25
CA ARG A 70 -1.83 -10.56 -2.07
C ARG A 70 -2.38 -9.94 -0.80
N ALA A 71 -2.88 -10.80 0.08
CA ALA A 71 -3.28 -10.40 1.43
C ALA A 71 -2.05 -10.07 2.29
N ASP A 72 -0.94 -10.78 2.07
CA ASP A 72 0.33 -10.61 2.76
C ASP A 72 1.50 -10.65 1.77
N THR A 73 2.38 -9.68 1.89
CA THR A 73 3.55 -9.52 1.02
C THR A 73 4.84 -9.69 1.80
N ALA A 74 5.94 -9.95 1.11
CA ALA A 74 7.26 -10.01 1.73
C ALA A 74 7.63 -8.68 2.43
N PHE A 75 7.19 -7.55 1.87
CA PHE A 75 7.38 -6.24 2.49
C PHE A 75 6.63 -6.10 3.81
N LEU A 76 5.35 -6.50 3.87
CA LEU A 76 4.58 -6.48 5.12
C LEU A 76 5.15 -7.44 6.17
N ALA A 77 5.64 -8.62 5.74
CA ALA A 77 6.32 -9.55 6.63
C ALA A 77 7.60 -8.94 7.23
N ALA A 78 8.41 -8.27 6.41
CA ALA A 78 9.61 -7.56 6.87
C ALA A 78 9.25 -6.41 7.83
N ALA A 79 8.19 -5.65 7.55
CA ALA A 79 7.73 -4.58 8.42
C ALA A 79 7.28 -5.09 9.80
N ARG A 80 6.55 -6.21 9.85
CA ARG A 80 6.19 -6.85 11.13
C ARG A 80 7.41 -7.33 11.90
N ALA A 81 8.39 -7.91 11.21
CA ALA A 81 9.65 -8.35 11.83
C ALA A 81 10.44 -7.16 12.42
N ALA A 82 10.32 -5.97 11.84
CA ALA A 82 10.88 -4.73 12.36
C ALA A 82 10.04 -4.08 13.47
N GLY A 83 8.92 -4.69 13.87
CA GLY A 83 8.06 -4.22 14.98
C GLY A 83 7.00 -3.20 14.59
N HIS A 84 6.62 -3.13 13.30
CA HIS A 84 5.60 -2.22 12.79
C HIS A 84 4.22 -2.86 12.72
N VAL A 85 3.18 -2.02 12.75
CA VAL A 85 1.80 -2.39 12.43
C VAL A 85 1.64 -2.39 10.92
N THR A 86 0.95 -3.37 10.35
CA THR A 86 0.85 -3.52 8.88
C THR A 86 -0.58 -3.51 8.37
N LEU A 87 -0.76 -2.99 7.15
CA LEU A 87 -2.03 -2.99 6.43
C LEU A 87 -1.78 -3.33 4.95
N GLY A 88 -2.43 -4.37 4.44
CA GLY A 88 -2.34 -4.77 3.03
C GLY A 88 -3.33 -4.04 2.12
N GLY A 89 -3.15 -4.20 0.80
CA GLY A 89 -3.88 -3.46 -0.23
C GLY A 89 -5.32 -3.94 -0.49
N LEU A 90 -5.68 -5.18 -0.15
CA LEU A 90 -7.00 -5.73 -0.49
C LEU A 90 -8.18 -4.92 0.05
N PRO A 91 -8.19 -4.45 1.32
CA PRO A 91 -9.26 -3.59 1.82
C PRO A 91 -9.41 -2.28 1.05
N MET A 92 -8.32 -1.72 0.54
CA MET A 92 -8.34 -0.51 -0.29
C MET A 92 -8.98 -0.82 -1.65
N VAL A 93 -8.60 -1.93 -2.30
CA VAL A 93 -9.19 -2.36 -3.58
C VAL A 93 -10.70 -2.54 -3.46
N ALA A 94 -11.18 -3.21 -2.40
CA ALA A 94 -12.61 -3.38 -2.17
C ALA A 94 -13.34 -2.04 -2.03
N ARG A 95 -12.79 -1.12 -1.22
CA ARG A 95 -13.43 0.17 -0.94
C ARG A 95 -13.43 1.11 -2.13
N GLN A 96 -12.34 1.17 -2.90
CA GLN A 96 -12.31 1.98 -4.12
C GLN A 96 -13.30 1.43 -5.18
N GLY A 97 -13.42 0.09 -5.31
CA GLY A 97 -14.40 -0.54 -6.17
C GLY A 97 -15.83 -0.23 -5.75
N ALA A 98 -16.11 -0.28 -4.43
CA ALA A 98 -17.41 0.09 -3.87
C ALA A 98 -17.75 1.56 -4.16
N ALA A 99 -16.82 2.48 -3.94
CA ALA A 99 -17.02 3.89 -4.22
C ALA A 99 -17.29 4.16 -5.71
N GLY A 100 -16.56 3.46 -6.61
CA GLY A 100 -16.82 3.52 -8.05
C GLY A 100 -18.19 2.99 -8.43
N PHE A 101 -18.60 1.85 -7.88
CA PHE A 101 -19.92 1.27 -8.10
C PHE A 101 -21.03 2.25 -7.70
N GLU A 102 -20.95 2.82 -6.50
CA GLU A 102 -21.92 3.80 -5.98
C GLU A 102 -21.98 5.06 -6.85
N ALA A 103 -20.82 5.56 -7.29
CA ALA A 103 -20.75 6.73 -8.16
C ALA A 103 -21.41 6.52 -9.54
N TRP A 104 -21.31 5.28 -10.08
CA TRP A 104 -21.86 4.97 -11.41
C TRP A 104 -23.32 4.55 -11.40
N THR A 105 -23.76 3.89 -10.34
CA THR A 105 -25.10 3.30 -10.27
C THR A 105 -26.08 4.11 -9.43
N GLY A 106 -25.59 4.90 -8.49
CA GLY A 106 -26.40 5.54 -7.44
C GLY A 106 -26.88 4.56 -6.36
N GLU A 107 -26.50 3.28 -6.46
CA GLU A 107 -26.89 2.21 -5.53
C GLU A 107 -25.79 1.94 -4.51
N ARG A 108 -26.17 1.53 -3.30
CA ARG A 108 -25.20 1.16 -2.27
C ARG A 108 -24.42 -0.09 -2.67
N ALA A 109 -23.10 -0.02 -2.60
CA ALA A 109 -22.25 -1.14 -2.94
C ALA A 109 -22.36 -2.28 -1.91
N PRO A 110 -22.43 -3.55 -2.36
CA PRO A 110 -22.38 -4.72 -1.48
C PRO A 110 -20.95 -5.00 -1.01
N LEU A 111 -20.38 -4.11 -0.18
CA LEU A 111 -18.96 -4.13 0.19
C LEU A 111 -18.52 -5.48 0.79
N ASP A 112 -19.34 -6.09 1.62
CA ASP A 112 -19.01 -7.38 2.25
C ASP A 112 -18.84 -8.51 1.20
N VAL A 113 -19.70 -8.50 0.17
CA VAL A 113 -19.59 -9.44 -0.96
C VAL A 113 -18.33 -9.18 -1.77
N MET A 114 -17.98 -7.91 -1.99
CA MET A 114 -16.77 -7.52 -2.72
C MET A 114 -15.50 -7.93 -1.97
N ILE A 115 -15.47 -7.75 -0.64
CA ILE A 115 -14.35 -8.20 0.20
C ILE A 115 -14.23 -9.72 0.13
N ALA A 116 -15.31 -10.47 0.36
CA ALA A 116 -15.28 -11.92 0.32
C ALA A 116 -14.82 -12.48 -1.04
N ALA A 117 -15.22 -11.85 -2.14
CA ALA A 117 -14.78 -12.23 -3.49
C ALA A 117 -13.27 -12.01 -3.71
N LEU A 118 -12.71 -10.90 -3.19
CA LEU A 118 -11.28 -10.62 -3.26
C LEU A 118 -10.46 -11.61 -2.42
N GLU A 119 -10.91 -11.89 -1.20
CA GLU A 119 -10.25 -12.85 -0.31
C GLU A 119 -10.25 -14.26 -0.91
N ALA A 120 -11.38 -14.70 -1.48
CA ALA A 120 -11.48 -15.99 -2.16
C ALA A 120 -10.53 -16.10 -3.36
N ARG A 121 -10.38 -15.03 -4.14
CA ARG A 121 -9.45 -14.99 -5.27
C ARG A 121 -7.99 -15.15 -4.82
N VAL A 122 -7.60 -14.46 -3.76
CA VAL A 122 -6.23 -14.48 -3.24
C VAL A 122 -5.89 -15.82 -2.56
N ALA A 123 -6.87 -16.51 -1.97
CA ALA A 123 -6.67 -17.82 -1.35
C ALA A 123 -6.41 -18.95 -2.37
N VAL A 124 -6.74 -18.77 -3.65
CA VAL A 124 -6.59 -19.77 -4.73
C VAL A 124 -5.30 -19.60 -5.54
N GLY A 125 -4.62 -18.47 -5.44
CA GLY A 125 -3.37 -18.17 -6.16
C GLY A 125 -2.14 -18.35 -5.32
#